data_ce3a1550988aecb1aef2cf730e5ab789
#
_entry.id   ce3a1550988aecb1aef2cf730e5ab789
#
_cell.length_a   1.000
_cell.length_b   1.000
_cell.length_c   1.000
_cell.angle_alpha   90.00
_cell.angle_beta   90.00
_cell.angle_gamma   90.00
#
_symmetry.space_group_name_H-M   'P 1'
#
loop_
_entity.id
_entity.type
_entity.pdbx_description
1 polymer ?
#
loop_
_entity_poly.entity_id
_entity_poly.type
_entity_poly.pdbx_seq_one_letter_code
_entity_poly.pdbx_strand_id
1 'polypeptide(L)'
;VEIKITDQVDEFFLMLEKNLKIRHGVSPTHTIDELKLLMKIFPDSINIFGAFYKNQMIAGVLNFIVKEGVALAFYISHKNEYQELRPLNLLFFNVFKWATKQKIKVYDFGTFTVNGVANMGLGRFKENFGASGVFRDSFQKLF
;
A
#
# COMPACT_ATOMS: atom_id res chain seq x y z
N VAL A 1 -11.38 15.77 1.26
CA VAL A 1 -10.27 14.88 0.83
C VAL A 1 -10.51 14.46 -0.60
N GLU A 2 -9.55 14.71 -1.47
CA GLU A 2 -9.57 14.29 -2.87
C GLU A 2 -8.71 13.03 -3.05
N ILE A 3 -9.19 12.07 -3.85
CA ILE A 3 -8.43 10.85 -4.17
C ILE A 3 -8.10 10.85 -5.65
N LYS A 4 -6.82 10.63 -5.97
CA LYS A 4 -6.36 10.51 -7.36
C LYS A 4 -5.14 9.62 -7.50
N ILE A 5 -4.95 9.08 -8.70
CA ILE A 5 -3.68 8.49 -9.11
C ILE A 5 -2.71 9.65 -9.34
N THR A 6 -1.49 9.50 -8.86
CA THR A 6 -0.49 10.57 -8.87
C THR A 6 0.91 10.04 -9.18
N ASP A 7 1.75 10.91 -9.69
CA ASP A 7 3.18 10.71 -9.91
C ASP A 7 4.05 11.32 -8.80
N GLN A 8 3.44 11.84 -7.74
CA GLN A 8 4.14 12.46 -6.61
C GLN A 8 4.85 11.41 -5.73
N VAL A 9 5.80 10.71 -6.31
CA VAL A 9 6.56 9.64 -5.65
C VAL A 9 7.34 10.18 -4.46
N ASP A 10 7.95 11.35 -4.59
CA ASP A 10 8.76 11.96 -3.53
C ASP A 10 7.94 12.23 -2.27
N GLU A 11 6.76 12.83 -2.40
CA GLU A 11 5.88 13.13 -1.26
C GLU A 11 5.38 11.85 -0.59
N PHE A 12 5.00 10.85 -1.39
CA PHE A 12 4.59 9.56 -0.89
C PHE A 12 5.74 8.86 -0.13
N PHE A 13 6.94 8.86 -0.72
CA PHE A 13 8.09 8.18 -0.14
C PHE A 13 8.53 8.81 1.17
N LEU A 14 8.58 10.13 1.27
CA LEU A 14 8.88 10.85 2.52
C LEU A 14 7.89 10.49 3.64
N MET A 15 6.60 10.41 3.32
CA MET A 15 5.57 9.99 4.28
C MET A 15 5.78 8.53 4.72
N LEU A 16 6.07 7.63 3.78
CA LEU A 16 6.34 6.22 4.03
C LEU A 16 7.57 6.03 4.93
N GLU A 17 8.70 6.65 4.56
CA GLU A 17 9.95 6.56 5.30
C GLU A 17 9.80 7.06 6.75
N LYS A 18 9.16 8.22 6.94
CA LYS A 18 8.85 8.76 8.27
C LYS A 18 8.04 7.77 9.10
N ASN A 19 7.00 7.18 8.54
CA ASN A 19 6.14 6.25 9.26
C ASN A 19 6.84 4.94 9.61
N LEU A 20 7.62 4.37 8.71
CA LEU A 20 8.38 3.14 8.96
C LEU A 20 9.44 3.36 10.03
N LYS A 21 10.13 4.49 10.00
CA LYS A 21 11.14 4.85 11.01
C LYS A 21 10.50 5.01 12.38
N ILE A 22 9.38 5.73 12.49
CA ILE A 22 8.70 5.99 13.77
C ILE A 22 8.08 4.71 14.34
N ARG A 23 7.44 3.88 13.52
CA ARG A 23 6.67 2.71 13.99
C ARG A 23 7.51 1.46 14.19
N HIS A 24 8.56 1.29 13.39
CA HIS A 24 9.30 0.04 13.30
C HIS A 24 10.83 0.21 13.35
N GLY A 25 11.33 1.45 13.32
CA GLY A 25 12.77 1.71 13.28
C GLY A 25 13.46 1.19 12.02
N VAL A 26 12.70 1.00 10.92
CA VAL A 26 13.21 0.45 9.65
C VAL A 26 13.01 1.44 8.51
N SER A 27 13.76 1.23 7.43
CA SER A 27 13.60 1.94 6.16
C SER A 27 12.75 1.12 5.19
N PRO A 28 12.16 1.76 4.15
CA PRO A 28 11.54 1.04 3.04
C PRO A 28 12.51 0.04 2.41
N THR A 29 11.98 -1.04 1.83
CA THR A 29 12.78 -2.06 1.12
C THR A 29 13.48 -1.47 -0.11
N HIS A 30 12.83 -0.52 -0.79
CA HIS A 30 13.38 0.18 -1.94
C HIS A 30 13.85 1.59 -1.54
N THR A 31 14.86 2.08 -2.22
CA THR A 31 15.17 3.51 -2.24
C THR A 31 14.19 4.26 -3.14
N ILE A 32 14.14 5.57 -3.01
CA ILE A 32 13.28 6.41 -3.86
C ILE A 32 13.68 6.31 -5.34
N ASP A 33 14.97 6.21 -5.63
CA ASP A 33 15.49 6.09 -7.01
C ASP A 33 15.12 4.74 -7.63
N GLU A 34 15.17 3.66 -6.84
CA GLU A 34 14.69 2.34 -7.27
C GLU A 34 13.20 2.36 -7.58
N LEU A 35 12.37 2.98 -6.74
CA LEU A 35 10.94 3.12 -7.01
C LEU A 35 10.65 3.92 -8.28
N LYS A 36 11.33 5.05 -8.47
CA LYS A 36 11.21 5.86 -9.68
C LYS A 36 11.63 5.07 -10.93
N LEU A 37 12.71 4.30 -10.82
CA LEU A 37 13.17 3.45 -11.92
C LEU A 37 12.15 2.36 -12.24
N LEU A 38 11.62 1.66 -11.22
CA LEU A 38 10.59 0.63 -11.40
C LEU A 38 9.32 1.20 -12.05
N MET A 39 8.84 2.36 -11.61
CA MET A 39 7.68 3.03 -12.22
C MET A 39 7.92 3.44 -13.67
N LYS A 40 9.17 3.80 -14.02
CA LYS A 40 9.55 4.12 -15.40
C LYS A 40 9.61 2.87 -16.29
N ILE A 41 10.10 1.75 -15.75
CA ILE A 41 10.20 0.47 -16.49
C ILE A 41 8.82 -0.17 -16.65
N PHE A 42 7.96 -0.08 -15.62
CA PHE A 42 6.66 -0.73 -15.56
C PHE A 42 5.52 0.29 -15.35
N PRO A 43 5.31 1.26 -16.27
CA PRO A 43 4.38 2.36 -16.06
C PRO A 43 2.92 1.91 -15.92
N ASP A 44 2.55 0.78 -16.57
CA ASP A 44 1.19 0.25 -16.51
C ASP A 44 0.97 -0.72 -15.33
N SER A 45 2.05 -1.11 -14.64
CA SER A 45 2.00 -2.12 -13.57
C SER A 45 2.19 -1.53 -12.18
N ILE A 46 2.58 -0.27 -12.07
CA ILE A 46 2.81 0.39 -10.79
C ILE A 46 2.09 1.73 -10.76
N ASN A 47 1.28 1.93 -9.74
CA ASN A 47 0.61 3.21 -9.53
C ASN A 47 0.57 3.62 -8.06
N ILE A 48 0.46 4.92 -7.82
CA ILE A 48 0.23 5.49 -6.50
C ILE A 48 -1.14 6.13 -6.48
N PHE A 49 -2.00 5.70 -5.56
CA PHE A 49 -3.19 6.44 -5.18
C PHE A 49 -2.85 7.33 -4.00
N GLY A 50 -3.12 8.61 -4.12
CA GLY A 50 -2.95 9.60 -3.07
C GLY A 50 -4.29 10.15 -2.59
N ALA A 51 -4.40 10.34 -1.28
CA ALA A 51 -5.47 11.11 -0.65
C ALA A 51 -4.92 12.51 -0.31
N PHE A 52 -5.55 13.54 -0.83
CA PHE A 52 -5.09 14.92 -0.71
C PHE A 52 -6.07 15.75 0.12
N TYR A 53 -5.54 16.55 1.02
CA TYR A 53 -6.27 17.56 1.78
C TYR A 53 -5.50 18.87 1.75
N LYS A 54 -6.15 19.96 1.32
CA LYS A 54 -5.51 21.28 1.13
C LYS A 54 -4.22 21.19 0.30
N ASN A 55 -4.27 20.48 -0.83
CA ASN A 55 -3.17 20.24 -1.78
C ASN A 55 -1.97 19.45 -1.20
N GLN A 56 -2.10 18.86 -0.03
CA GLN A 56 -1.08 18.02 0.57
C GLN A 56 -1.51 16.56 0.57
N MET A 57 -0.61 15.63 0.22
CA MET A 57 -0.86 14.21 0.36
C MET A 57 -0.87 13.83 1.84
N ILE A 58 -2.00 13.28 2.31
CA ILE A 58 -2.21 12.85 3.70
C ILE A 58 -2.27 11.34 3.88
N ALA A 59 -2.47 10.61 2.79
CA ALA A 59 -2.35 9.15 2.76
C ALA A 59 -2.05 8.70 1.33
N GLY A 60 -1.51 7.51 1.18
CA GLY A 60 -1.25 6.91 -0.12
C GLY A 60 -1.09 5.40 -0.05
N VAL A 61 -1.31 4.78 -1.19
CA VAL A 61 -0.99 3.37 -1.43
C VAL A 61 -0.27 3.25 -2.76
N LEU A 62 0.86 2.54 -2.75
CA LEU A 62 1.57 2.12 -3.94
C LEU A 62 1.17 0.68 -4.26
N ASN A 63 0.59 0.49 -5.44
CA ASN A 63 0.13 -0.80 -5.92
C ASN A 63 1.05 -1.35 -7.00
N PHE A 64 1.28 -2.66 -6.95
CA PHE A 64 1.84 -3.44 -8.06
C PHE A 64 0.74 -4.30 -8.68
N ILE A 65 0.58 -4.23 -10.01
CA ILE A 65 -0.17 -5.21 -10.78
C ILE A 65 0.82 -6.34 -11.09
N VAL A 66 0.79 -7.39 -10.26
CA VAL A 66 1.79 -8.46 -10.27
C VAL A 66 1.56 -9.48 -11.38
N LYS A 67 0.31 -9.61 -11.81
CA LYS A 67 -0.13 -10.37 -12.98
C LYS A 67 -1.52 -9.93 -13.40
N GLU A 68 -1.99 -10.42 -14.53
CA GLU A 68 -3.35 -10.14 -15.01
C GLU A 68 -4.40 -10.47 -13.93
N GLY A 69 -5.21 -9.47 -13.60
CA GLY A 69 -6.28 -9.58 -12.60
C GLY A 69 -5.84 -9.62 -11.14
N VAL A 70 -4.56 -9.40 -10.81
CA VAL A 70 -4.06 -9.40 -9.43
C VAL A 70 -3.26 -8.13 -9.14
N ALA A 71 -3.69 -7.37 -8.15
CA ALA A 71 -2.97 -6.21 -7.64
C ALA A 71 -2.54 -6.42 -6.18
N LEU A 72 -1.37 -5.92 -5.83
CA LEU A 72 -0.79 -5.97 -4.49
C LEU A 72 -0.65 -4.55 -3.94
N ALA A 73 -1.21 -4.28 -2.78
CA ALA A 73 -0.88 -3.09 -1.98
C ALA A 73 0.51 -3.28 -1.37
N PHE A 74 1.53 -2.76 -2.06
CA PHE A 74 2.91 -2.99 -1.64
C PHE A 74 3.33 -2.07 -0.50
N TYR A 75 3.03 -0.78 -0.61
CA TYR A 75 3.24 0.19 0.46
C TYR A 75 1.95 0.95 0.75
N ILE A 76 1.61 1.07 2.03
CA ILE A 76 0.48 1.86 2.53
C ILE A 76 1.01 2.80 3.59
N SER A 77 0.70 4.09 3.48
CA SER A 77 1.13 5.08 4.46
C SER A 77 0.10 6.20 4.62
N HIS A 78 0.09 6.84 5.79
CA HIS A 78 -0.73 8.01 6.06
C HIS A 78 -0.08 8.89 7.13
N LYS A 79 -0.45 10.17 7.15
CA LYS A 79 -0.03 11.12 8.18
C LYS A 79 -0.94 10.99 9.39
N ASN A 80 -0.37 10.72 10.57
CA ASN A 80 -1.12 10.49 11.80
C ASN A 80 -1.97 11.71 12.21
N GLU A 81 -1.48 12.92 11.93
CA GLU A 81 -2.17 14.18 12.22
C GLU A 81 -3.51 14.35 11.47
N TYR A 82 -3.75 13.55 10.45
CA TYR A 82 -5.01 13.54 9.68
C TYR A 82 -5.85 12.28 9.89
N GLN A 83 -5.55 11.49 10.93
CA GLN A 83 -6.24 10.22 11.17
C GLN A 83 -7.74 10.38 11.38
N GLU A 84 -8.20 11.49 11.96
CA GLU A 84 -9.62 11.80 12.16
C GLU A 84 -10.40 11.88 10.85
N LEU A 85 -9.74 12.30 9.76
CA LEU A 85 -10.34 12.34 8.42
C LEU A 85 -10.49 10.94 7.79
N ARG A 86 -9.95 9.91 8.43
CA ARG A 86 -9.94 8.52 7.95
C ARG A 86 -9.56 8.39 6.47
N PRO A 87 -8.43 9.00 6.04
CA PRO A 87 -8.09 9.13 4.63
C PRO A 87 -7.90 7.76 3.94
N LEU A 88 -7.41 6.75 4.66
CA LEU A 88 -7.23 5.40 4.13
C LEU A 88 -8.57 4.74 3.76
N ASN A 89 -9.65 5.00 4.50
CA ASN A 89 -10.96 4.41 4.18
C ASN A 89 -11.47 4.92 2.83
N LEU A 90 -11.42 6.24 2.61
CA LEU A 90 -11.81 6.84 1.34
C LEU A 90 -10.85 6.44 0.20
N LEU A 91 -9.55 6.35 0.50
CA LEU A 91 -8.53 5.93 -0.44
C LEU A 91 -8.83 4.52 -0.97
N PHE A 92 -9.00 3.52 -0.08
CA PHE A 92 -9.28 2.15 -0.49
C PHE A 92 -10.62 1.98 -1.18
N PHE A 93 -11.65 2.73 -0.79
CA PHE A 93 -12.91 2.74 -1.52
C PHE A 93 -12.69 3.12 -3.01
N ASN A 94 -11.87 4.13 -3.28
CA ASN A 94 -11.54 4.54 -4.65
C ASN A 94 -10.62 3.54 -5.36
N VAL A 95 -9.66 2.96 -4.65
CA VAL A 95 -8.80 1.88 -5.19
C VAL A 95 -9.64 0.69 -5.63
N PHE A 96 -10.62 0.26 -4.84
CA PHE A 96 -11.48 -0.87 -5.22
C PHE A 96 -12.40 -0.54 -6.39
N LYS A 97 -12.92 0.69 -6.48
CA LYS A 97 -13.66 1.14 -7.68
C LYS A 97 -12.79 1.08 -8.93
N TRP A 98 -11.54 1.53 -8.83
CA TRP A 98 -10.56 1.42 -9.91
C TRP A 98 -10.26 -0.05 -10.22
N ALA A 99 -9.95 -0.87 -9.23
CA ALA A 99 -9.64 -2.28 -9.41
C ALA A 99 -10.78 -3.03 -10.13
N THR A 100 -12.02 -2.76 -9.76
CA THR A 100 -13.20 -3.33 -10.44
C THR A 100 -13.26 -2.91 -11.91
N LYS A 101 -13.02 -1.63 -12.23
CA LYS A 101 -12.97 -1.13 -13.61
C LYS A 101 -11.85 -1.76 -14.43
N GLN A 102 -10.69 -2.02 -13.80
CA GLN A 102 -9.54 -2.68 -14.41
C GLN A 102 -9.66 -4.21 -14.44
N LYS A 103 -10.81 -4.76 -14.04
CA LYS A 103 -11.06 -6.21 -13.97
C LYS A 103 -10.05 -6.95 -13.06
N ILE A 104 -9.53 -6.27 -12.04
CA ILE A 104 -8.73 -6.89 -10.99
C ILE A 104 -9.65 -7.80 -10.19
N LYS A 105 -9.34 -9.09 -10.14
CA LYS A 105 -10.12 -10.12 -9.45
C LYS A 105 -9.68 -10.30 -8.00
N VAL A 106 -8.39 -10.07 -7.73
CA VAL A 106 -7.78 -10.24 -6.41
C VAL A 106 -6.98 -8.98 -6.06
N TYR A 107 -7.31 -8.39 -4.92
CA TYR A 107 -6.53 -7.32 -4.33
C TYR A 107 -5.85 -7.84 -3.07
N ASP A 108 -4.53 -8.04 -3.13
CA ASP A 108 -3.71 -8.55 -2.03
C ASP A 108 -3.25 -7.38 -1.15
N PHE A 109 -3.65 -7.39 0.12
CA PHE A 109 -3.19 -6.42 1.12
C PHE A 109 -1.80 -6.73 1.70
N GLY A 110 -1.11 -7.76 1.23
CA GLY A 110 0.14 -8.23 1.81
C GLY A 110 -0.04 -8.88 3.18
N THR A 111 1.07 -9.12 3.86
CA THR A 111 1.08 -9.79 5.15
C THR A 111 0.58 -8.88 6.29
N PHE A 112 0.06 -9.47 7.35
CA PHE A 112 -0.23 -8.78 8.62
C PHE A 112 0.61 -9.33 9.79
N THR A 113 1.63 -10.11 9.49
CA THR A 113 2.58 -10.65 10.46
C THR A 113 3.92 -9.93 10.37
N VAL A 114 4.58 -9.78 11.51
CA VAL A 114 5.95 -9.28 11.63
C VAL A 114 6.75 -10.34 12.39
N ASN A 115 7.81 -10.87 11.75
CA ASN A 115 8.63 -11.96 12.32
C ASN A 115 7.80 -13.15 12.84
N GLY A 116 6.76 -13.54 12.08
CA GLY A 116 5.87 -14.65 12.43
C GLY A 116 4.81 -14.31 13.49
N VAL A 117 4.82 -13.11 14.06
CA VAL A 117 3.83 -12.66 15.04
C VAL A 117 2.73 -11.86 14.36
N ALA A 118 1.48 -12.20 14.60
CA ALA A 118 0.33 -11.52 14.02
C ALA A 118 0.14 -10.11 14.61
N ASN A 119 0.06 -9.10 13.74
CA ASN A 119 -0.43 -7.77 14.09
C ASN A 119 -1.94 -7.72 13.93
N MET A 120 -2.67 -8.00 15.01
CA MET A 120 -4.13 -8.09 15.00
C MET A 120 -4.82 -6.78 14.62
N GLY A 121 -4.23 -5.63 14.95
CA GLY A 121 -4.74 -4.33 14.54
C GLY A 121 -4.70 -4.16 13.02
N LEU A 122 -3.60 -4.55 12.40
CA LEU A 122 -3.44 -4.54 10.95
C LEU A 122 -4.36 -5.59 10.28
N GLY A 123 -4.51 -6.76 10.87
CA GLY A 123 -5.44 -7.79 10.42
C GLY A 123 -6.87 -7.25 10.37
N ARG A 124 -7.37 -6.71 11.48
CA ARG A 124 -8.72 -6.10 11.57
C ARG A 124 -8.92 -4.96 10.59
N PHE A 125 -7.91 -4.12 10.38
CA PHE A 125 -7.98 -3.06 9.37
C PHE A 125 -8.26 -3.64 7.99
N LYS A 126 -7.57 -4.71 7.58
CA LYS A 126 -7.77 -5.37 6.29
C LYS A 126 -9.13 -6.09 6.20
N GLU A 127 -9.53 -6.79 7.26
CA GLU A 127 -10.84 -7.45 7.35
C GLU A 127 -12.01 -6.47 7.23
N ASN A 128 -11.88 -5.25 7.76
CA ASN A 128 -12.89 -4.20 7.62
C ASN A 128 -13.17 -3.81 6.15
N PHE A 129 -12.26 -4.12 5.24
CA PHE A 129 -12.46 -3.97 3.80
C PHE A 129 -12.93 -5.26 3.11
N GLY A 130 -13.29 -6.30 3.87
CA GLY A 130 -13.75 -7.57 3.34
C GLY A 130 -12.63 -8.56 2.98
N ALA A 131 -11.40 -8.29 3.39
CA ALA A 131 -10.29 -9.22 3.18
C ALA A 131 -10.43 -10.45 4.08
N SER A 132 -9.98 -11.59 3.59
CA SER A 132 -9.81 -12.83 4.36
C SER A 132 -8.34 -13.21 4.42
N GLY A 133 -7.93 -13.83 5.54
CA GLY A 133 -6.56 -14.34 5.70
C GLY A 133 -6.35 -15.62 4.90
N VAL A 134 -5.14 -15.74 4.33
CA VAL A 134 -4.64 -16.98 3.72
C VAL A 134 -3.29 -17.32 4.31
N PHE A 135 -3.03 -18.60 4.50
CA PHE A 135 -1.72 -19.06 4.95
C PHE A 135 -0.71 -18.98 3.81
N ARG A 136 0.52 -18.59 4.16
CA ARG A 136 1.69 -18.67 3.29
C ARG A 136 2.72 -19.53 4.00
N ASP A 137 2.90 -20.76 3.51
CA ASP A 137 3.86 -21.70 4.07
C ASP A 137 5.24 -21.50 3.44
N SER A 138 6.27 -21.56 4.29
CA SER A 138 7.66 -21.57 3.82
C SER A 138 8.25 -22.96 4.06
N PHE A 139 8.81 -23.53 3.02
CA PHE A 139 9.46 -24.85 3.07
C PHE A 139 10.97 -24.68 2.89
N GLN A 140 11.74 -25.33 3.74
CA GLN A 140 13.20 -25.38 3.62
C GLN A 140 13.65 -26.83 3.56
N LYS A 141 14.47 -27.15 2.57
CA LYS A 141 15.14 -28.45 2.46
C LYS A 141 16.63 -28.26 2.73
N LEU A 142 17.13 -28.96 3.73
CA LEU A 142 18.58 -29.07 3.99
C LEU A 142 19.11 -30.20 3.14
N PHE A 143 20.17 -29.94 2.41
CA PHE A 143 20.87 -30.91 1.56
C PHE A 143 22.11 -31.46 2.27
#